data_47e58b2f13bf8eb1e0b729a13c710f46
#
_entry.id   47e58b2f13bf8eb1e0b729a13c710f46
#
_cell.length_a   1.000
_cell.length_b   1.000
_cell.length_c   1.000
_cell.angle_alpha   90.00
_cell.angle_beta   90.00
_cell.angle_gamma   90.00
#
_symmetry.space_group_name_H-M   'P 1'
#
loop_
_entity.id
_entity.type
_entity.pdbx_description
1 polymer ?
#
loop_
_entity_poly.entity_id
_entity_poly.type
_entity_poly.pdbx_seq_one_letter_code
_entity_poly.pdbx_strand_id
1 'polypeptide(L)'
;LWVALAMTALALVVGWQLGPWGFGATCVGVAAAWAYSAEPVRLKRSGWWGPGLVGLSYESLPWFTGAAVVAAGAPRWEVVVIALLYGLGAHGIMTLNDFKALEGDRQMGVNSLPVTLGPERAARVACWIMALPQIAVILLLFDWGREPFAATIAAGLFGQIWAMQVLLGDPKGRAPWYNGPGVGLYVAGMMVVAFALRGMA
;
A
#
# COMPACT_ATOMS: atom_id res chain seq x y z
N LEU A 1 15.14 -21.92 -4.92
CA LEU A 1 15.16 -21.41 -6.28
C LEU A 1 14.10 -22.11 -7.15
N TRP A 2 14.10 -23.45 -7.27
CA TRP A 2 13.16 -24.19 -8.16
C TRP A 2 11.69 -23.90 -7.87
N VAL A 3 11.29 -23.84 -6.59
CA VAL A 3 9.92 -23.47 -6.21
C VAL A 3 9.57 -22.05 -6.67
N ALA A 4 10.48 -21.10 -6.50
CA ALA A 4 10.26 -19.72 -6.93
C ALA A 4 10.09 -19.62 -8.46
N LEU A 5 10.91 -20.35 -9.23
CA LEU A 5 10.78 -20.43 -10.69
C LEU A 5 9.46 -21.09 -11.12
N ALA A 6 9.07 -22.18 -10.46
CA ALA A 6 7.80 -22.86 -10.74
C ALA A 6 6.60 -21.93 -10.45
N MET A 7 6.62 -21.20 -9.32
CA MET A 7 5.57 -20.23 -8.98
C MET A 7 5.55 -19.05 -9.96
N THR A 8 6.72 -18.60 -10.41
CA THR A 8 6.82 -17.57 -11.46
C THR A 8 6.17 -18.04 -12.76
N ALA A 9 6.50 -19.24 -13.22
CA ALA A 9 5.91 -19.81 -14.44
C ALA A 9 4.39 -19.94 -14.29
N LEU A 10 3.91 -20.48 -13.17
CA LEU A 10 2.49 -20.61 -12.89
C LEU A 10 1.77 -19.24 -12.89
N ALA A 11 2.36 -18.24 -12.24
CA ALA A 11 1.80 -16.88 -12.20
C ALA A 11 1.67 -16.29 -13.61
N LEU A 12 2.68 -16.46 -14.48
CA LEU A 12 2.65 -15.98 -15.86
C LEU A 12 1.60 -16.72 -16.70
N VAL A 13 1.47 -18.05 -16.54
CA VAL A 13 0.45 -18.83 -17.24
C VAL A 13 -0.97 -18.40 -16.83
N VAL A 14 -1.21 -18.24 -15.54
CA VAL A 14 -2.52 -17.75 -15.03
C VAL A 14 -2.75 -16.32 -15.47
N GLY A 15 -1.74 -15.45 -15.33
CA GLY A 15 -1.84 -14.04 -15.73
C GLY A 15 -2.16 -13.84 -17.21
N TRP A 16 -1.67 -14.73 -18.08
CA TRP A 16 -1.98 -14.70 -19.51
C TRP A 16 -3.49 -14.81 -19.79
N GLN A 17 -4.22 -15.52 -18.96
CA GLN A 17 -5.67 -15.70 -19.10
C GLN A 17 -6.48 -14.44 -18.68
N LEU A 18 -5.83 -13.47 -18.02
CA LEU A 18 -6.45 -12.24 -17.54
C LEU A 18 -6.50 -11.13 -18.60
N GLY A 19 -6.13 -11.44 -19.85
CA GLY A 19 -6.02 -10.48 -20.94
C GLY A 19 -4.75 -9.62 -20.86
N PRO A 20 -4.51 -8.73 -21.85
CA PRO A 20 -3.24 -8.02 -22.00
C PRO A 20 -2.86 -7.16 -20.78
N TRP A 21 -3.84 -6.46 -20.21
CA TRP A 21 -3.63 -5.57 -19.07
C TRP A 21 -3.40 -6.34 -17.76
N GLY A 22 -4.16 -7.43 -17.54
CA GLY A 22 -3.95 -8.31 -16.41
C GLY A 22 -2.61 -9.05 -16.49
N PHE A 23 -2.22 -9.49 -17.68
CA PHE A 23 -0.91 -10.08 -17.91
C PHE A 23 0.23 -9.08 -17.65
N GLY A 24 0.10 -7.85 -18.14
CA GLY A 24 1.06 -6.79 -17.87
C GLY A 24 1.24 -6.53 -16.37
N ALA A 25 0.14 -6.46 -15.62
CA ALA A 25 0.19 -6.33 -14.16
C ALA A 25 0.86 -7.53 -13.50
N THR A 26 0.59 -8.74 -13.97
CA THR A 26 1.25 -9.97 -13.49
C THR A 26 2.77 -9.93 -13.73
N CYS A 27 3.21 -9.49 -14.90
CA CYS A 27 4.63 -9.32 -15.21
C CYS A 27 5.28 -8.31 -14.24
N VAL A 28 4.63 -7.18 -13.98
CA VAL A 28 5.13 -6.20 -13.00
C VAL A 28 5.20 -6.80 -11.61
N GLY A 29 4.17 -7.54 -11.17
CA GLY A 29 4.14 -8.21 -9.86
C GLY A 29 5.24 -9.25 -9.70
N VAL A 30 5.48 -10.06 -10.74
CA VAL A 30 6.59 -11.05 -10.77
C VAL A 30 7.94 -10.33 -10.69
N ALA A 31 8.15 -9.29 -11.48
CA ALA A 31 9.39 -8.51 -11.44
C ALA A 31 9.60 -7.87 -10.06
N ALA A 32 8.53 -7.34 -9.44
CA ALA A 32 8.55 -6.79 -8.10
C ALA A 32 8.94 -7.85 -7.05
N ALA A 33 8.37 -9.06 -7.12
CA ALA A 33 8.69 -10.15 -6.20
C ALA A 33 10.17 -10.56 -6.26
N TRP A 34 10.73 -10.64 -7.48
CA TRP A 34 12.15 -10.91 -7.67
C TRP A 34 13.01 -9.74 -7.18
N ALA A 35 12.70 -8.51 -7.54
CA ALA A 35 13.41 -7.32 -7.09
C ALA A 35 13.40 -7.18 -5.55
N TYR A 36 12.29 -7.56 -4.91
CA TYR A 36 12.16 -7.54 -3.46
C TYR A 36 13.12 -8.50 -2.75
N SER A 37 13.28 -9.73 -3.29
CA SER A 37 13.97 -10.82 -2.58
C SER A 37 15.32 -11.21 -3.15
N ALA A 38 15.53 -11.09 -4.47
CA ALA A 38 16.71 -11.61 -5.15
C ALA A 38 17.89 -10.63 -5.17
N GLU A 39 19.10 -11.16 -5.02
CA GLU A 39 20.33 -10.40 -5.27
C GLU A 39 20.48 -10.15 -6.80
N PRO A 40 21.11 -9.05 -7.20
CA PRO A 40 21.77 -8.03 -6.37
C PRO A 40 20.85 -6.94 -5.85
N VAL A 41 19.59 -6.84 -6.32
CA VAL A 41 18.67 -5.73 -6.03
C VAL A 41 18.16 -5.78 -4.59
N ARG A 42 17.52 -6.88 -4.19
CA ARG A 42 17.06 -7.22 -2.83
C ARG A 42 16.47 -6.04 -2.04
N LEU A 43 15.45 -5.39 -2.60
CA LEU A 43 14.87 -4.14 -2.08
C LEU A 43 14.32 -4.24 -0.65
N LYS A 44 14.01 -5.44 -0.16
CA LYS A 44 13.58 -5.66 1.23
C LYS A 44 14.58 -5.19 2.30
N ARG A 45 15.86 -4.95 1.91
CA ARG A 45 16.86 -4.37 2.80
C ARG A 45 16.72 -2.85 2.98
N SER A 46 15.94 -2.19 2.14
CA SER A 46 15.74 -0.75 2.14
C SER A 46 14.42 -0.37 2.79
N GLY A 47 14.46 0.47 3.80
CA GLY A 47 13.25 0.98 4.48
C GLY A 47 12.37 1.89 3.61
N TRP A 48 12.87 2.36 2.45
CA TRP A 48 12.09 3.13 1.49
C TRP A 48 11.55 2.23 0.37
N TRP A 49 12.44 1.53 -0.32
CA TRP A 49 12.06 0.77 -1.51
C TRP A 49 11.32 -0.54 -1.17
N GLY A 50 11.66 -1.18 -0.04
CA GLY A 50 10.98 -2.39 0.41
C GLY A 50 9.49 -2.14 0.68
N PRO A 51 9.13 -1.27 1.63
CA PRO A 51 7.75 -0.90 1.91
C PRO A 51 6.99 -0.33 0.70
N GLY A 52 7.65 0.50 -0.14
CA GLY A 52 7.05 1.03 -1.35
C GLY A 52 6.67 -0.03 -2.35
N LEU A 53 7.57 -1.01 -2.58
CA LEU A 53 7.29 -2.13 -3.47
C LEU A 53 6.19 -3.05 -2.95
N VAL A 54 6.12 -3.23 -1.62
CA VAL A 54 5.02 -3.98 -0.98
C VAL A 54 3.70 -3.25 -1.18
N GLY A 55 3.63 -1.92 -0.97
CA GLY A 55 2.43 -1.13 -1.22
C GLY A 55 1.96 -1.24 -2.67
N LEU A 56 2.87 -1.13 -3.64
CA LEU A 56 2.55 -1.37 -5.05
C LEU A 56 1.97 -2.77 -5.29
N SER A 57 2.60 -3.81 -4.73
CA SER A 57 2.25 -5.20 -5.01
C SER A 57 0.97 -5.66 -4.32
N TYR A 58 0.68 -5.16 -3.11
CA TYR A 58 -0.47 -5.60 -2.31
C TYR A 58 -1.69 -4.70 -2.46
N GLU A 59 -1.49 -3.43 -2.87
CA GLU A 59 -2.59 -2.48 -3.03
C GLU A 59 -2.79 -2.09 -4.50
N SER A 60 -1.80 -1.48 -5.15
CA SER A 60 -2.00 -0.91 -6.49
C SER A 60 -2.25 -1.98 -7.55
N LEU A 61 -1.44 -3.03 -7.59
CA LEU A 61 -1.57 -4.08 -8.61
C LEU A 61 -2.87 -4.89 -8.50
N PRO A 62 -3.36 -5.30 -7.30
CA PRO A 62 -4.64 -5.98 -7.19
C PRO A 62 -5.82 -5.11 -7.66
N TRP A 63 -5.85 -3.83 -7.30
CA TRP A 63 -6.86 -2.90 -7.78
C TRP A 63 -6.85 -2.77 -9.30
N PHE A 64 -5.66 -2.54 -9.87
CA PHE A 64 -5.48 -2.45 -11.32
C PHE A 64 -5.92 -3.72 -12.03
N THR A 65 -5.45 -4.88 -11.54
CA THR A 65 -5.76 -6.18 -12.16
C THR A 65 -7.26 -6.47 -12.09
N GLY A 66 -7.89 -6.28 -10.93
CA GLY A 66 -9.33 -6.47 -10.76
C GLY A 66 -10.15 -5.59 -11.70
N ALA A 67 -9.78 -4.31 -11.80
CA ALA A 67 -10.46 -3.37 -12.70
C ALA A 67 -10.25 -3.73 -14.18
N ALA A 68 -9.03 -4.15 -14.56
CA ALA A 68 -8.72 -4.57 -15.92
C ALA A 68 -9.53 -5.80 -16.35
N VAL A 69 -9.66 -6.77 -15.46
CA VAL A 69 -10.45 -8.00 -15.71
C VAL A 69 -11.94 -7.65 -15.86
N VAL A 70 -12.48 -6.83 -14.96
CA VAL A 70 -13.91 -6.44 -15.02
C VAL A 70 -14.22 -5.61 -16.26
N ALA A 71 -13.34 -4.69 -16.64
CA ALA A 71 -13.49 -3.86 -17.84
C ALA A 71 -13.19 -4.62 -19.15
N ALA A 72 -12.65 -5.84 -19.09
CA ALA A 72 -12.09 -6.56 -20.22
C ALA A 72 -11.12 -5.70 -21.06
N GLY A 73 -10.43 -4.76 -20.43
CA GLY A 73 -9.60 -3.75 -21.09
C GLY A 73 -8.75 -2.92 -20.13
N ALA A 74 -8.29 -1.75 -20.59
CA ALA A 74 -7.57 -0.82 -19.73
C ALA A 74 -8.48 -0.32 -18.60
N PRO A 75 -8.01 -0.31 -17.34
CA PRO A 75 -8.73 0.34 -16.26
C PRO A 75 -8.86 1.84 -16.53
N ARG A 76 -9.95 2.43 -16.05
CA ARG A 76 -10.11 3.89 -16.08
C ARG A 76 -9.01 4.57 -15.28
N TRP A 77 -8.60 5.76 -15.72
CA TRP A 77 -7.51 6.49 -15.08
C TRP A 77 -7.80 6.84 -13.62
N GLU A 78 -9.09 7.08 -13.26
CA GLU A 78 -9.51 7.35 -11.88
C GLU A 78 -9.19 6.17 -10.95
N VAL A 79 -9.44 4.95 -11.42
CA VAL A 79 -9.11 3.73 -10.68
C VAL A 79 -7.59 3.60 -10.50
N VAL A 80 -6.82 3.87 -11.56
CA VAL A 80 -5.36 3.79 -11.52
C VAL A 80 -4.79 4.80 -10.53
N VAL A 81 -5.25 6.05 -10.56
CA VAL A 81 -4.79 7.10 -9.63
C VAL A 81 -5.11 6.73 -8.18
N ILE A 82 -6.33 6.29 -7.91
CA ILE A 82 -6.72 5.85 -6.57
C ILE A 82 -5.87 4.66 -6.10
N ALA A 83 -5.68 3.66 -6.96
CA ALA A 83 -4.87 2.48 -6.63
C ALA A 83 -3.42 2.87 -6.29
N LEU A 84 -2.84 3.83 -7.03
CA LEU A 84 -1.50 4.33 -6.75
C LEU A 84 -1.43 5.13 -5.45
N LEU A 85 -2.43 5.98 -5.16
CA LEU A 85 -2.47 6.75 -3.92
C LEU A 85 -2.58 5.83 -2.70
N TYR A 86 -3.45 4.83 -2.73
CA TYR A 86 -3.54 3.87 -1.63
C TYR A 86 -2.30 2.98 -1.52
N GLY A 87 -1.70 2.56 -2.63
CA GLY A 87 -0.43 1.84 -2.61
C GLY A 87 0.71 2.68 -2.01
N LEU A 88 0.74 3.98 -2.31
CA LEU A 88 1.69 4.90 -1.68
C LEU A 88 1.45 4.99 -0.15
N GLY A 89 0.22 5.12 0.29
CA GLY A 89 -0.10 5.16 1.71
C GLY A 89 0.19 3.84 2.44
N ALA A 90 0.06 2.70 1.77
CA ALA A 90 0.41 1.39 2.32
C ALA A 90 1.91 1.27 2.68
N HIS A 91 2.79 2.07 2.06
CA HIS A 91 4.17 2.20 2.52
C HIS A 91 4.25 2.58 4.01
N GLY A 92 3.40 3.51 4.47
CA GLY A 92 3.34 3.88 5.88
C GLY A 92 2.93 2.71 6.79
N ILE A 93 1.97 1.88 6.35
CA ILE A 93 1.55 0.67 7.06
C ILE A 93 2.73 -0.30 7.20
N MET A 94 3.46 -0.53 6.10
CA MET A 94 4.63 -1.41 6.11
C MET A 94 5.75 -0.88 7.01
N THR A 95 6.00 0.43 7.00
CA THR A 95 6.94 1.06 7.93
C THR A 95 6.58 0.79 9.40
N LEU A 96 5.28 0.84 9.76
CA LEU A 96 4.85 0.53 11.13
C LEU A 96 5.00 -0.96 11.47
N ASN A 97 4.91 -1.85 10.50
CA ASN A 97 5.18 -3.27 10.73
C ASN A 97 6.64 -3.55 11.08
N ASP A 98 7.59 -2.75 10.55
CA ASP A 98 9.02 -2.88 10.83
C ASP A 98 9.36 -2.59 12.30
N PHE A 99 8.50 -1.89 13.06
CA PHE A 99 8.72 -1.65 14.48
C PHE A 99 8.80 -2.93 15.31
N LYS A 100 8.14 -4.01 14.88
CA LYS A 100 8.19 -5.32 15.54
C LYS A 100 9.55 -6.01 15.33
N ALA A 101 10.22 -5.69 14.23
CA ALA A 101 11.47 -6.32 13.81
C ALA A 101 12.71 -5.47 14.11
N LEU A 102 12.56 -4.30 14.74
CA LEU A 102 13.62 -3.28 14.91
C LEU A 102 14.97 -3.85 15.38
N GLU A 103 14.97 -4.73 16.37
CA GLU A 103 16.21 -5.31 16.89
C GLU A 103 16.80 -6.35 15.93
N GLY A 104 15.94 -7.22 15.36
CA GLY A 104 16.36 -8.19 14.33
C GLY A 104 16.91 -7.51 13.08
N ASP A 105 16.28 -6.42 12.64
CA ASP A 105 16.73 -5.64 11.49
C ASP A 105 18.11 -5.06 11.71
N ARG A 106 18.39 -4.52 12.91
CA ARG A 106 19.74 -4.04 13.27
C ARG A 106 20.80 -5.13 13.20
N GLN A 107 20.49 -6.29 13.78
CA GLN A 107 21.43 -7.42 13.81
C GLN A 107 21.69 -8.00 12.41
N MET A 108 20.68 -7.98 11.54
CA MET A 108 20.76 -8.52 10.18
C MET A 108 21.21 -7.50 9.12
N GLY A 109 21.51 -6.27 9.50
CA GLY A 109 21.93 -5.19 8.58
C GLY A 109 20.82 -4.78 7.61
N VAL A 110 19.54 -4.86 8.04
CA VAL A 110 18.40 -4.33 7.30
C VAL A 110 18.19 -2.87 7.68
N ASN A 111 18.17 -1.99 6.67
CA ASN A 111 18.02 -0.55 6.83
C ASN A 111 16.56 -0.12 6.82
N SER A 112 15.72 -0.72 7.68
CA SER A 112 14.32 -0.29 7.84
C SER A 112 14.24 1.15 8.35
N LEU A 113 13.13 1.86 8.10
CA LEU A 113 13.00 3.26 8.55
C LEU A 113 13.13 3.44 10.06
N PRO A 114 12.57 2.55 10.92
CA PRO A 114 12.83 2.65 12.36
C PRO A 114 14.29 2.47 12.76
N VAL A 115 15.07 1.68 11.98
CA VAL A 115 16.52 1.52 12.22
C VAL A 115 17.28 2.78 11.82
N THR A 116 16.98 3.35 10.64
CA THR A 116 17.76 4.44 10.04
C THR A 116 17.39 5.83 10.59
N LEU A 117 16.10 6.09 10.83
CA LEU A 117 15.59 7.38 11.30
C LEU A 117 15.35 7.43 12.81
N GLY A 118 15.35 6.28 13.46
CA GLY A 118 14.83 6.12 14.81
C GLY A 118 13.31 6.05 14.88
N PRO A 119 12.75 5.44 15.95
CA PRO A 119 11.31 5.17 16.05
C PRO A 119 10.41 6.41 15.91
N GLU A 120 10.78 7.51 16.56
CA GLU A 120 9.94 8.73 16.60
C GLU A 120 9.82 9.40 15.23
N ARG A 121 10.93 9.47 14.47
CA ARG A 121 10.92 10.04 13.12
C ARG A 121 10.26 9.09 12.13
N ALA A 122 10.53 7.79 12.21
CA ALA A 122 9.93 6.78 11.36
C ALA A 122 8.41 6.75 11.52
N ALA A 123 7.89 6.83 12.74
CA ALA A 123 6.45 6.91 13.00
C ALA A 123 5.81 8.16 12.39
N ARG A 124 6.45 9.34 12.54
CA ARG A 124 5.95 10.57 11.89
C ARG A 124 5.93 10.47 10.37
N VAL A 125 6.99 9.94 9.77
CA VAL A 125 7.06 9.72 8.32
C VAL A 125 5.95 8.77 7.88
N ALA A 126 5.74 7.65 8.58
CA ALA A 126 4.68 6.70 8.28
C ALA A 126 3.29 7.35 8.36
N CYS A 127 3.02 8.17 9.39
CA CYS A 127 1.77 8.92 9.51
C CYS A 127 1.53 9.86 8.33
N TRP A 128 2.53 10.62 7.91
CA TRP A 128 2.41 11.52 6.75
C TRP A 128 2.20 10.76 5.45
N ILE A 129 2.94 9.68 5.23
CA ILE A 129 2.79 8.83 4.04
C ILE A 129 1.38 8.21 3.96
N MET A 130 0.75 7.90 5.09
CA MET A 130 -0.64 7.42 5.11
C MET A 130 -1.66 8.54 4.92
N ALA A 131 -1.45 9.71 5.51
CA ALA A 131 -2.43 10.80 5.52
C ALA A 131 -2.49 11.55 4.19
N LEU A 132 -1.33 11.91 3.61
CA LEU A 132 -1.28 12.74 2.39
C LEU A 132 -2.02 12.13 1.19
N PRO A 133 -1.84 10.83 0.86
CA PRO A 133 -2.60 10.22 -0.21
C PRO A 133 -4.11 10.21 0.05
N GLN A 134 -4.56 10.01 1.29
CA GLN A 134 -5.98 10.08 1.62
C GLN A 134 -6.56 11.48 1.45
N ILE A 135 -5.80 12.52 1.79
CA ILE A 135 -6.20 13.92 1.50
C ILE A 135 -6.37 14.11 -0.01
N ALA A 136 -5.40 13.62 -0.82
CA ALA A 136 -5.53 13.67 -2.28
C ALA A 136 -6.77 12.93 -2.79
N VAL A 137 -7.06 11.76 -2.25
CA VAL A 137 -8.29 10.98 -2.56
C VAL A 137 -9.55 11.78 -2.24
N ILE A 138 -9.60 12.42 -1.06
CA ILE A 138 -10.75 13.26 -0.66
C ILE A 138 -10.95 14.38 -1.67
N LEU A 139 -9.88 15.09 -2.05
CA LEU A 139 -9.96 16.20 -3.01
C LEU A 139 -10.42 15.72 -4.40
N LEU A 140 -9.89 14.59 -4.89
CA LEU A 140 -10.32 13.99 -6.14
C LEU A 140 -11.79 13.59 -6.14
N LEU A 141 -12.28 12.99 -5.05
CA LEU A 141 -13.68 12.62 -4.94
C LEU A 141 -14.61 13.86 -4.90
N PHE A 142 -14.18 14.95 -4.30
CA PHE A 142 -14.90 16.23 -4.39
C PHE A 142 -14.94 16.75 -5.84
N ASP A 143 -13.81 16.76 -6.52
CA ASP A 143 -13.71 17.19 -7.92
C ASP A 143 -14.58 16.34 -8.85
N TRP A 144 -14.73 15.05 -8.55
CA TRP A 144 -15.54 14.12 -9.32
C TRP A 144 -17.03 14.10 -8.92
N GLY A 145 -17.51 15.02 -8.08
CA GLY A 145 -18.90 15.09 -7.63
C GLY A 145 -19.31 13.91 -6.74
N ARG A 146 -18.38 13.39 -5.95
CA ARG A 146 -18.60 12.28 -5.02
C ARG A 146 -18.49 12.71 -3.55
N GLU A 147 -19.07 13.88 -3.23
CA GLU A 147 -18.96 14.55 -1.93
C GLU A 147 -19.34 13.66 -0.74
N PRO A 148 -20.40 12.83 -0.77
CA PRO A 148 -20.74 11.98 0.38
C PRO A 148 -19.64 10.97 0.72
N PHE A 149 -18.98 10.40 -0.30
CA PHE A 149 -17.87 9.48 -0.13
C PHE A 149 -16.62 10.22 0.37
N ALA A 150 -16.33 11.40 -0.20
CA ALA A 150 -15.24 12.27 0.27
C ALA A 150 -15.41 12.63 1.75
N ALA A 151 -16.61 13.02 2.17
CA ALA A 151 -16.93 13.33 3.56
C ALA A 151 -16.76 12.12 4.48
N THR A 152 -17.14 10.93 4.03
CA THR A 152 -16.99 9.67 4.80
C THR A 152 -15.50 9.36 5.01
N ILE A 153 -14.66 9.50 3.97
CA ILE A 153 -13.21 9.27 4.09
C ILE A 153 -12.57 10.35 4.97
N ALA A 154 -13.01 11.61 4.86
CA ALA A 154 -12.52 12.69 5.71
C ALA A 154 -12.81 12.42 7.20
N ALA A 155 -14.01 11.93 7.52
CA ALA A 155 -14.36 11.52 8.88
C ALA A 155 -13.49 10.35 9.37
N GLY A 156 -13.24 9.33 8.51
CA GLY A 156 -12.32 8.24 8.81
C GLY A 156 -10.88 8.71 9.03
N LEU A 157 -10.40 9.62 8.20
CA LEU A 157 -9.06 10.22 8.34
C LEU A 157 -8.93 11.03 9.63
N PHE A 158 -9.98 11.74 10.03
CA PHE A 158 -9.99 12.44 11.32
C PHE A 158 -9.80 11.47 12.50
N GLY A 159 -10.54 10.35 12.50
CA GLY A 159 -10.37 9.28 13.49
C GLY A 159 -8.97 8.66 13.43
N GLN A 160 -8.42 8.48 12.21
CA GLN A 160 -7.08 7.96 12.01
C GLN A 160 -6.00 8.92 12.53
N ILE A 161 -6.18 10.25 12.34
CA ILE A 161 -5.27 11.27 12.89
C ILE A 161 -5.28 11.22 14.41
N TRP A 162 -6.45 11.05 15.05
CA TRP A 162 -6.51 10.82 16.48
C TRP A 162 -5.70 9.58 16.91
N ALA A 163 -5.86 8.47 16.22
CA ALA A 163 -5.09 7.25 16.47
C ALA A 163 -3.57 7.47 16.23
N MET A 164 -3.20 8.30 15.25
CA MET A 164 -1.81 8.71 15.01
C MET A 164 -1.23 9.50 16.19
N GLN A 165 -2.00 10.37 16.84
CA GLN A 165 -1.52 11.09 18.04
C GLN A 165 -1.20 10.11 19.18
N VAL A 166 -2.05 9.08 19.37
CA VAL A 166 -1.79 8.01 20.35
C VAL A 166 -0.53 7.22 20.00
N LEU A 167 -0.35 6.87 18.73
CA LEU A 167 0.86 6.21 18.23
C LEU A 167 2.12 7.03 18.51
N LEU A 168 2.08 8.34 18.18
CA LEU A 168 3.24 9.23 18.31
C LEU A 168 3.65 9.50 19.77
N GLY A 169 2.76 9.24 20.75
CA GLY A 169 3.10 9.30 22.17
C GLY A 169 4.03 8.16 22.64
N ASP A 170 3.94 6.98 22.02
CA ASP A 170 4.82 5.83 22.26
C ASP A 170 4.92 4.96 20.99
N PRO A 171 5.76 5.33 20.02
CA PRO A 171 5.81 4.65 18.73
C PRO A 171 6.11 3.16 18.81
N LYS A 172 7.02 2.74 19.70
CA LYS A 172 7.38 1.32 19.85
C LYS A 172 6.25 0.49 20.47
N GLY A 173 5.68 0.97 21.56
CA GLY A 173 4.64 0.24 22.28
C GLY A 173 3.30 0.29 21.57
N ARG A 174 3.01 1.35 20.82
CA ARG A 174 1.72 1.59 20.18
C ARG A 174 1.63 1.20 18.71
N ALA A 175 2.73 0.93 18.01
CA ALA A 175 2.66 0.48 16.62
C ALA A 175 1.81 -0.80 16.43
N PRO A 176 1.91 -1.85 17.28
CA PRO A 176 1.02 -3.00 17.18
C PRO A 176 -0.46 -2.67 17.42
N TRP A 177 -0.76 -1.76 18.33
CA TRP A 177 -2.12 -1.29 18.60
C TRP A 177 -2.67 -0.50 17.41
N TYR A 178 -1.88 0.41 16.83
CA TYR A 178 -2.30 1.23 15.69
C TYR A 178 -2.68 0.38 14.47
N ASN A 179 -2.08 -0.78 14.28
CA ASN A 179 -2.45 -1.70 13.21
C ASN A 179 -3.93 -2.16 13.27
N GLY A 180 -4.59 -2.08 14.44
CA GLY A 180 -6.03 -2.30 14.54
C GLY A 180 -6.83 -1.08 14.05
N PRO A 181 -6.95 -0.01 14.85
CA PRO A 181 -7.81 1.11 14.51
C PRO A 181 -7.30 1.95 13.33
N GLY A 182 -6.00 2.25 13.27
CA GLY A 182 -5.44 3.13 12.24
C GLY A 182 -5.44 2.51 10.85
N VAL A 183 -4.95 1.27 10.72
CA VAL A 183 -4.98 0.53 9.46
C VAL A 183 -6.40 0.12 9.11
N GLY A 184 -7.23 -0.23 10.09
CA GLY A 184 -8.65 -0.55 9.89
C GLY A 184 -9.41 0.61 9.24
N LEU A 185 -9.22 1.85 9.71
CA LEU A 185 -9.81 3.04 9.11
C LEU A 185 -9.27 3.31 7.70
N TYR A 186 -7.99 3.09 7.47
CA TYR A 186 -7.38 3.20 6.14
C TYR A 186 -8.02 2.25 5.14
N VAL A 187 -8.14 0.97 5.49
CA VAL A 187 -8.76 -0.06 4.63
C VAL A 187 -10.26 0.20 4.45
N ALA A 188 -10.96 0.66 5.49
CA ALA A 188 -12.36 1.07 5.36
C ALA A 188 -12.51 2.21 4.34
N GLY A 189 -11.60 3.20 4.35
CA GLY A 189 -11.54 4.26 3.35
C GLY A 189 -11.37 3.72 1.92
N MET A 190 -10.52 2.71 1.72
CA MET A 190 -10.37 2.05 0.42
C MET A 190 -11.68 1.43 -0.05
N MET A 191 -12.42 0.75 0.82
CA MET A 191 -13.72 0.17 0.50
C MET A 191 -14.74 1.25 0.11
N VAL A 192 -14.77 2.36 0.84
CA VAL A 192 -15.64 3.51 0.52
C VAL A 192 -15.35 4.05 -0.87
N VAL A 193 -14.08 4.21 -1.24
CA VAL A 193 -13.68 4.65 -2.60
C VAL A 193 -14.09 3.65 -3.67
N ALA A 194 -13.95 2.35 -3.41
CA ALA A 194 -14.37 1.32 -4.36
C ALA A 194 -15.87 1.48 -4.71
N PHE A 195 -16.71 1.78 -3.72
CA PHE A 195 -18.13 2.09 -3.96
C PHE A 195 -18.32 3.42 -4.69
N ALA A 196 -17.53 4.45 -4.41
CA ALA A 196 -17.61 5.73 -5.10
C ALA A 196 -17.31 5.59 -6.61
N LEU A 197 -16.31 4.79 -6.95
CA LEU A 197 -15.90 4.54 -8.35
C LEU A 197 -16.89 3.67 -9.13
N ARG A 198 -17.66 2.81 -8.47
CA ARG A 198 -18.63 1.91 -9.10
C ARG A 198 -19.70 2.64 -9.92
N GLY A 199 -20.07 3.85 -9.55
CA GLY A 199 -21.08 4.65 -10.25
C GLY A 199 -20.49 5.64 -11.26
N MET A 200 -19.22 5.52 -11.62
CA MET A 200 -18.53 6.36 -12.59
C MET A 200 -18.35 5.67 -13.95
N ALA A 201 -18.96 4.50 -14.14
CA ALA A 201 -18.91 3.72 -15.37
C ALA A 201 -19.77 4.33 -16.47
#